data_93d92fa4c05158266251befb576c19bc
#
_entry.id   93d92fa4c05158266251befb576c19bc
#
_cell.length_a   1.000
_cell.length_b   1.000
_cell.length_c   1.000
_cell.angle_alpha   90.00
_cell.angle_beta   90.00
_cell.angle_gamma   90.00
#
_symmetry.space_group_name_H-M   'P 1'
#
loop_
_entity.id
_entity.type
_entity.pdbx_description
1 polymer ?
#
loop_
_entity_poly.entity_id
_entity_poly.type
_entity_poly.pdbx_seq_one_letter_code
_entity_poly.pdbx_strand_id
1 'polypeptide(L)'
;MKTLYTLFILAISFTLVACNKETATTQTDVMNSLLTNKNWYLDYSITGTATKSYVGQSTYFVTYLKDGTTKDSDGLTGNYTVEVINNQSQIHVQLKTANGNSLEVIYNILSVGETKLVLSKEITTGTATQLFFTNK
;
A
#
# COMPACT_ATOMS: atom_id res chain seq x y z
N MET A 1 -3.47 44.00 28.02
CA MET A 1 -2.75 43.65 26.77
C MET A 1 -1.96 42.32 26.86
N LYS A 2 -1.29 42.00 27.98
CA LYS A 2 -0.53 40.73 28.09
C LYS A 2 -1.37 39.43 27.99
N THR A 3 -2.59 39.44 28.51
CA THR A 3 -3.53 38.31 28.47
C THR A 3 -4.08 38.00 27.05
N LEU A 4 -4.18 39.02 26.19
CA LEU A 4 -4.63 38.86 24.83
C LEU A 4 -3.62 38.13 23.94
N TYR A 5 -2.34 38.38 24.14
CA TYR A 5 -1.24 37.70 23.40
C TYR A 5 -1.11 36.24 23.78
N THR A 6 -1.35 35.88 25.08
CA THR A 6 -1.28 34.49 25.54
C THR A 6 -2.40 33.64 24.94
N LEU A 7 -3.59 34.24 24.79
CA LEU A 7 -4.73 33.55 24.19
C LEU A 7 -4.55 33.31 22.68
N PHE A 8 -3.89 34.26 22.01
CA PHE A 8 -3.62 34.16 20.55
C PHE A 8 -2.55 33.11 20.26
N ILE A 9 -1.50 32.97 21.08
CA ILE A 9 -0.47 31.94 20.93
C ILE A 9 -1.04 30.55 21.20
N LEU A 10 -1.96 30.42 22.19
CA LEU A 10 -2.58 29.15 22.49
C LEU A 10 -3.52 28.66 21.35
N ALA A 11 -4.23 29.56 20.69
CA ALA A 11 -5.11 29.25 19.56
C ALA A 11 -4.32 28.77 18.32
N ILE A 12 -3.12 29.35 18.06
CA ILE A 12 -2.27 28.95 16.94
C ILE A 12 -1.65 27.55 17.17
N SER A 13 -1.36 27.20 18.43
CA SER A 13 -0.76 25.89 18.76
C SER A 13 -1.73 24.73 18.52
N PHE A 14 -3.05 24.94 18.66
CA PHE A 14 -4.06 23.89 18.41
C PHE A 14 -4.33 23.63 16.93
N THR A 15 -4.11 24.62 16.06
CA THR A 15 -4.37 24.43 14.61
C THR A 15 -3.29 23.62 13.91
N LEU A 16 -2.05 23.57 14.42
CA LEU A 16 -0.94 22.84 13.81
C LEU A 16 -1.00 21.33 14.05
N VAL A 17 -1.67 20.87 15.12
CA VAL A 17 -1.78 19.42 15.45
C VAL A 17 -2.90 18.74 14.65
N ALA A 18 -3.93 19.47 14.26
CA ALA A 18 -5.07 18.90 13.50
C ALA A 18 -4.71 18.56 12.03
N CYS A 19 -3.75 19.29 11.44
CA CYS A 19 -3.43 19.17 10.01
C CYS A 19 -2.77 17.83 9.63
N ASN A 20 -1.99 17.22 10.53
CA ASN A 20 -1.26 15.98 10.21
C ASN A 20 -2.14 14.73 10.18
N LYS A 21 -3.20 14.69 10.98
CA LYS A 21 -4.09 13.52 11.06
C LYS A 21 -5.05 13.46 9.87
N GLU A 22 -5.58 14.60 9.44
CA GLU A 22 -6.42 14.71 8.24
C GLU A 22 -5.66 14.31 6.97
N THR A 23 -4.42 14.75 6.83
CA THR A 23 -3.59 14.46 5.64
C THR A 23 -3.32 12.95 5.51
N ALA A 24 -3.01 12.25 6.60
CA ALA A 24 -2.75 10.82 6.59
C ALA A 24 -4.01 10.01 6.22
N THR A 25 -5.17 10.36 6.78
CA THR A 25 -6.45 9.72 6.48
C THR A 25 -6.82 9.92 5.00
N THR A 26 -6.69 11.13 4.49
CA THR A 26 -6.99 11.46 3.08
C THR A 26 -6.05 10.71 2.14
N GLN A 27 -4.77 10.58 2.47
CA GLN A 27 -3.82 9.82 1.66
C GLN A 27 -4.17 8.33 1.60
N THR A 28 -4.54 7.73 2.72
CA THR A 28 -4.97 6.33 2.78
C THR A 28 -6.24 6.09 1.98
N ASP A 29 -7.22 7.01 2.04
CA ASP A 29 -8.46 6.92 1.28
C ASP A 29 -8.21 6.98 -0.23
N VAL A 30 -7.35 7.89 -0.69
CA VAL A 30 -6.95 7.99 -2.10
C VAL A 30 -6.25 6.70 -2.55
N MET A 31 -5.31 6.18 -1.76
CA MET A 31 -4.63 4.92 -2.05
C MET A 31 -5.62 3.76 -2.16
N ASN A 32 -6.53 3.61 -1.21
CA ASN A 32 -7.57 2.58 -1.25
C ASN A 32 -8.47 2.71 -2.48
N SER A 33 -8.87 3.92 -2.86
CA SER A 33 -9.70 4.14 -4.04
C SER A 33 -9.00 3.74 -5.34
N LEU A 34 -7.68 3.95 -5.43
CA LEU A 34 -6.88 3.57 -6.59
C LEU A 34 -6.58 2.07 -6.64
N LEU A 35 -6.40 1.42 -5.48
CA LEU A 35 -6.07 0.01 -5.37
C LEU A 35 -7.26 -0.92 -5.64
N THR A 36 -8.46 -0.54 -5.18
CA THR A 36 -9.58 -1.49 -5.05
C THR A 36 -10.35 -1.71 -6.33
N ASN A 37 -11.03 -2.88 -6.39
CA ASN A 37 -11.94 -3.31 -7.45
C ASN A 37 -11.29 -3.42 -8.84
N LYS A 38 -10.01 -3.71 -8.88
CA LYS A 38 -9.23 -3.92 -10.10
C LYS A 38 -8.43 -5.21 -9.97
N ASN A 39 -8.19 -5.86 -11.09
CA ASN A 39 -7.21 -6.94 -11.16
C ASN A 39 -5.87 -6.35 -11.56
N TRP A 40 -4.90 -6.48 -10.67
CA TRP A 40 -3.53 -6.02 -10.88
C TRP A 40 -2.68 -7.17 -11.42
N TYR A 41 -2.43 -7.16 -12.74
CA TYR A 41 -1.64 -8.19 -13.43
C TYR A 41 -0.15 -7.90 -13.29
N LEU A 42 0.61 -8.89 -12.86
CA LEU A 42 2.07 -8.77 -12.71
C LEU A 42 2.74 -8.80 -14.10
N ASP A 43 3.38 -7.71 -14.49
CA ASP A 43 4.09 -7.61 -15.76
C ASP A 43 5.56 -8.02 -15.63
N TYR A 44 6.25 -7.51 -14.61
CA TYR A 44 7.65 -7.87 -14.34
C TYR A 44 8.04 -7.59 -12.89
N SER A 45 9.17 -8.17 -12.48
CA SER A 45 9.80 -7.90 -11.19
C SER A 45 11.28 -7.57 -11.36
N ILE A 46 11.82 -6.75 -10.46
CA ILE A 46 13.24 -6.40 -10.39
C ILE A 46 13.75 -6.75 -9.00
N THR A 47 14.81 -7.57 -8.94
CA THR A 47 15.52 -7.91 -7.70
C THR A 47 17.01 -7.62 -7.89
N GLY A 48 17.52 -6.62 -7.18
CA GLY A 48 18.87 -6.10 -7.45
C GLY A 48 18.98 -5.61 -8.89
N THR A 49 19.85 -6.26 -9.70
CA THR A 49 20.02 -5.97 -11.15
C THR A 49 19.24 -6.94 -12.04
N ALA A 50 18.62 -7.98 -11.49
CA ALA A 50 17.91 -9.00 -12.26
C ALA A 50 16.47 -8.59 -12.51
N THR A 51 16.04 -8.63 -13.78
CA THR A 51 14.66 -8.39 -14.20
C THR A 51 14.05 -9.70 -14.68
N LYS A 52 12.86 -10.03 -14.17
CA LYS A 52 12.04 -11.16 -14.61
C LYS A 52 10.75 -10.65 -15.21
N SER A 53 10.49 -10.96 -16.48
CA SER A 53 9.26 -10.59 -17.19
C SER A 53 8.21 -11.69 -17.07
N TYR A 54 6.96 -11.27 -16.89
CA TYR A 54 5.77 -12.13 -16.86
C TYR A 54 4.78 -11.76 -17.98
N VAL A 55 5.10 -10.76 -18.79
CA VAL A 55 4.27 -10.32 -19.90
C VAL A 55 4.08 -11.44 -20.90
N GLY A 56 2.83 -11.79 -21.17
CA GLY A 56 2.45 -12.88 -22.10
C GLY A 56 2.65 -14.32 -21.55
N GLN A 57 3.19 -14.48 -20.34
CA GLN A 57 3.46 -15.80 -19.75
C GLN A 57 2.53 -16.14 -18.59
N SER A 58 2.02 -15.15 -17.88
CA SER A 58 1.29 -15.35 -16.64
C SER A 58 -0.04 -14.65 -16.65
N THR A 59 -1.02 -15.36 -16.15
CA THR A 59 -2.31 -14.80 -15.74
C THR A 59 -2.30 -14.37 -14.28
N TYR A 60 -1.11 -14.32 -13.63
CA TYR A 60 -1.04 -13.95 -12.22
C TYR A 60 -1.52 -12.52 -12.00
N PHE A 61 -2.53 -12.41 -11.17
CA PHE A 61 -3.04 -11.12 -10.72
C PHE A 61 -3.42 -11.17 -9.24
N VAL A 62 -3.46 -10.01 -8.63
CA VAL A 62 -3.99 -9.78 -7.29
C VAL A 62 -5.12 -8.76 -7.37
N THR A 63 -6.18 -8.98 -6.56
CA THR A 63 -7.32 -8.07 -6.43
C THR A 63 -7.44 -7.65 -4.98
N TYR A 64 -7.55 -6.35 -4.75
CA TYR A 64 -7.87 -5.75 -3.45
C TYR A 64 -9.33 -5.30 -3.48
N LEU A 65 -10.13 -5.77 -2.53
CA LEU A 65 -11.56 -5.45 -2.44
C LEU A 65 -11.81 -4.37 -1.38
N LYS A 66 -12.88 -3.61 -1.55
CA LYS A 66 -13.23 -2.51 -0.62
C LYS A 66 -13.53 -2.95 0.79
N ASP A 67 -13.90 -4.21 0.99
CA ASP A 67 -14.15 -4.80 2.30
C ASP A 67 -12.89 -5.18 3.09
N GLY A 68 -11.69 -4.86 2.57
CA GLY A 68 -10.41 -5.19 3.17
C GLY A 68 -9.94 -6.61 2.88
N THR A 69 -10.61 -7.32 1.97
CA THR A 69 -10.16 -8.66 1.54
C THR A 69 -9.30 -8.58 0.28
N THR A 70 -8.44 -9.57 0.10
CA THR A 70 -7.63 -9.72 -1.10
C THR A 70 -7.69 -11.16 -1.60
N LYS A 71 -7.55 -11.33 -2.89
CA LYS A 71 -7.45 -12.64 -3.56
C LYS A 71 -6.48 -12.55 -4.73
N ASP A 72 -5.86 -13.67 -5.07
CA ASP A 72 -5.03 -13.78 -6.27
C ASP A 72 -5.55 -14.83 -7.24
N SER A 73 -4.91 -14.92 -8.41
CA SER A 73 -5.24 -15.89 -9.44
C SER A 73 -4.98 -17.35 -9.04
N ASP A 74 -4.13 -17.58 -8.04
CA ASP A 74 -3.78 -18.91 -7.54
C ASP A 74 -4.78 -19.40 -6.48
N GLY A 75 -5.80 -18.57 -6.18
CA GLY A 75 -6.85 -18.90 -5.23
C GLY A 75 -6.49 -18.60 -3.77
N LEU A 76 -5.36 -17.95 -3.51
CA LEU A 76 -5.03 -17.47 -2.18
C LEU A 76 -5.95 -16.30 -1.81
N THR A 77 -6.48 -16.34 -0.62
CA THR A 77 -7.32 -15.28 -0.06
C THR A 77 -6.75 -14.76 1.25
N GLY A 78 -7.07 -13.53 1.59
CA GLY A 78 -6.62 -12.94 2.83
C GLY A 78 -7.27 -11.61 3.11
N ASN A 79 -6.74 -10.92 4.11
CA ASN A 79 -7.12 -9.55 4.44
C ASN A 79 -5.95 -8.62 4.13
N TYR A 80 -6.25 -7.35 3.88
CA TYR A 80 -5.22 -6.34 3.74
C TYR A 80 -5.62 -5.04 4.45
N THR A 81 -4.62 -4.26 4.83
CA THR A 81 -4.77 -2.87 5.30
C THR A 81 -3.77 -1.99 4.57
N VAL A 82 -4.14 -0.74 4.33
CA VAL A 82 -3.24 0.29 3.82
C VAL A 82 -2.94 1.26 4.94
N GLU A 83 -1.68 1.48 5.21
CA GLU A 83 -1.20 2.36 6.28
C GLU A 83 -0.15 3.34 5.74
N VAL A 84 -0.05 4.50 6.39
CA VAL A 84 1.02 5.48 6.13
C VAL A 84 1.89 5.55 7.38
N ILE A 85 3.10 5.01 7.28
CA ILE A 85 4.08 4.97 8.37
C ILE A 85 5.30 5.77 7.94
N ASN A 86 5.68 6.79 8.71
CA ASN A 86 6.82 7.66 8.42
C ASN A 86 6.79 8.25 6.98
N ASN A 87 5.64 8.72 6.53
CA ASN A 87 5.40 9.22 5.18
C ASN A 87 5.56 8.16 4.06
N GLN A 88 5.64 6.89 4.40
CA GLN A 88 5.68 5.79 3.44
C GLN A 88 4.36 5.02 3.48
N SER A 89 3.72 4.88 2.33
CA SER A 89 2.50 4.08 2.20
C SER A 89 2.86 2.59 2.11
N GLN A 90 2.17 1.78 2.90
CA GLN A 90 2.39 0.34 2.97
C GLN A 90 1.07 -0.43 2.82
N ILE A 91 1.14 -1.61 2.23
CA ILE A 91 0.06 -2.60 2.23
C ILE A 91 0.51 -3.76 3.12
N HIS A 92 -0.20 -4.02 4.19
CA HIS A 92 -0.04 -5.20 5.02
C HIS A 92 -1.04 -6.25 4.54
N VAL A 93 -0.56 -7.39 4.10
CA VAL A 93 -1.37 -8.50 3.59
C VAL A 93 -1.23 -9.70 4.50
N GLN A 94 -2.34 -10.20 5.04
CA GLN A 94 -2.40 -11.45 5.80
C GLN A 94 -3.08 -12.52 4.96
N LEU A 95 -2.29 -13.40 4.37
CA LEU A 95 -2.76 -14.52 3.57
C LEU A 95 -3.07 -15.72 4.45
N LYS A 96 -4.14 -16.44 4.13
CA LYS A 96 -4.46 -17.75 4.71
C LYS A 96 -3.99 -18.84 3.75
N THR A 97 -3.10 -19.69 4.25
CA THR A 97 -2.68 -20.87 3.50
C THR A 97 -3.70 -21.99 3.64
N ALA A 98 -3.70 -22.94 2.72
CA ALA A 98 -4.61 -24.11 2.75
C ALA A 98 -4.50 -24.92 4.05
N ASN A 99 -3.37 -24.88 4.73
CA ASN A 99 -3.11 -25.56 6.00
C ASN A 99 -3.54 -24.76 7.23
N GLY A 100 -4.22 -23.61 7.04
CA GLY A 100 -4.68 -22.73 8.11
C GLY A 100 -3.61 -21.82 8.73
N ASN A 101 -2.37 -21.87 8.27
CA ASN A 101 -1.32 -20.95 8.69
C ASN A 101 -1.57 -19.56 8.09
N SER A 102 -1.23 -18.52 8.87
CA SER A 102 -1.24 -17.14 8.39
C SER A 102 0.16 -16.73 7.95
N LEU A 103 0.28 -16.14 6.77
CA LEU A 103 1.49 -15.51 6.27
C LEU A 103 1.25 -14.02 6.16
N GLU A 104 2.04 -13.23 6.86
CA GLU A 104 2.03 -11.77 6.71
C GLU A 104 3.08 -11.33 5.70
N VAL A 105 2.68 -10.45 4.80
CA VAL A 105 3.55 -9.83 3.80
C VAL A 105 3.32 -8.33 3.81
N ILE A 106 4.40 -7.57 3.96
CA ILE A 106 4.37 -6.10 3.93
C ILE A 106 4.97 -5.63 2.60
N TYR A 107 4.23 -4.81 1.88
CA TYR A 107 4.67 -4.15 0.68
C TYR A 107 4.72 -2.64 0.88
N ASN A 108 5.81 -1.99 0.50
CA ASN A 108 5.84 -0.55 0.34
C ASN A 108 5.20 -0.18 -1.00
N ILE A 109 4.28 0.77 -1.01
CA ILE A 109 3.70 1.33 -2.23
C ILE A 109 4.67 2.38 -2.77
N LEU A 110 5.35 2.08 -3.87
CA LEU A 110 6.22 3.04 -4.53
C LEU A 110 5.43 3.98 -5.45
N SER A 111 4.39 3.45 -6.07
CA SER A 111 3.48 4.21 -6.93
C SER A 111 2.16 3.47 -7.06
N VAL A 112 1.05 4.21 -7.07
CA VAL A 112 -0.27 3.70 -7.45
C VAL A 112 -1.01 4.74 -8.28
N GLY A 113 -1.60 4.31 -9.38
CA GLY A 113 -2.41 5.12 -10.27
C GLY A 113 -3.57 4.32 -10.83
N GLU A 114 -4.28 4.88 -11.80
CA GLU A 114 -5.45 4.22 -12.42
C GLU A 114 -5.09 2.88 -13.10
N THR A 115 -3.93 2.82 -13.74
CA THR A 115 -3.54 1.67 -14.57
C THR A 115 -2.24 1.01 -14.15
N LYS A 116 -1.48 1.60 -13.24
CA LYS A 116 -0.16 1.09 -12.82
C LYS A 116 -0.05 1.05 -11.31
N LEU A 117 0.53 -0.04 -10.80
CA LEU A 117 0.86 -0.23 -9.40
C LEU A 117 2.30 -0.74 -9.30
N VAL A 118 3.11 -0.09 -8.48
CA VAL A 118 4.49 -0.52 -8.19
C VAL A 118 4.62 -0.76 -6.69
N LEU A 119 4.92 -1.99 -6.33
CA LEU A 119 5.16 -2.41 -4.95
C LEU A 119 6.61 -2.79 -4.75
N SER A 120 7.11 -2.63 -3.54
CA SER A 120 8.42 -3.13 -3.12
C SER A 120 8.27 -4.00 -1.90
N LYS A 121 8.91 -5.17 -1.91
CA LYS A 121 8.99 -6.10 -0.78
C LYS A 121 10.44 -6.37 -0.44
N GLU A 122 10.81 -6.23 0.82
CA GLU A 122 12.11 -6.66 1.30
C GLU A 122 12.14 -8.19 1.40
N ILE A 123 13.17 -8.82 0.81
CA ILE A 123 13.35 -10.29 0.86
C ILE A 123 14.35 -10.65 1.95
N THR A 124 15.46 -9.93 2.01
CA THR A 124 16.51 -10.06 3.03
C THR A 124 17.02 -8.66 3.33
N THR A 125 17.67 -8.48 4.49
CA THR A 125 18.22 -7.18 4.88
C THR A 125 19.04 -6.55 3.76
N GLY A 126 18.57 -5.42 3.24
CA GLY A 126 19.22 -4.67 2.16
C GLY A 126 18.92 -5.13 0.73
N THR A 127 18.10 -6.17 0.53
CA THR A 127 17.67 -6.60 -0.80
C THR A 127 16.16 -6.53 -0.91
N ALA A 128 15.67 -5.71 -1.83
CA ALA A 128 14.25 -5.56 -2.12
C ALA A 128 13.92 -6.06 -3.52
N THR A 129 12.72 -6.61 -3.67
CA THR A 129 12.11 -6.89 -4.98
C THR A 129 11.04 -5.84 -5.26
N GLN A 130 11.13 -5.21 -6.42
CA GLN A 130 10.08 -4.36 -6.95
C GLN A 130 9.17 -5.19 -7.87
N LEU A 131 7.86 -5.01 -7.71
CA LEU A 131 6.82 -5.69 -8.48
C LEU A 131 6.04 -4.65 -9.25
N PHE A 132 5.95 -4.83 -10.56
CA PHE A 132 5.28 -3.91 -11.47
C PHE A 132 4.02 -4.55 -12.03
N PHE A 133 2.89 -3.92 -11.75
CA PHE A 133 1.57 -4.40 -12.14
C PHE A 133 0.89 -3.39 -13.06
N THR A 134 0.03 -3.92 -13.93
CA THR A 134 -0.92 -3.12 -14.71
C THR A 134 -2.35 -3.61 -14.49
N ASN A 135 -3.29 -2.68 -14.55
CA ASN A 135 -4.73 -2.98 -14.63
C ASN A 135 -5.12 -3.04 -16.11
N LYS A 136 -5.70 -4.15 -16.53
CA LYS A 136 -6.18 -4.39 -17.89
C LYS A 136 -7.69 -4.44 -17.94
#